data_3ecff765e1b2c3d43a1c37080595312c
#
_entry.id   3ecff765e1b2c3d43a1c37080595312c
#
_cell.length_a   1.000
_cell.length_b   1.000
_cell.length_c   1.000
_cell.angle_alpha   90.00
_cell.angle_beta   90.00
_cell.angle_gamma   90.00
#
_symmetry.space_group_name_H-M   'P 1'
#
loop_
_entity.id
_entity.type
_entity.pdbx_description
1 polymer ?
#
loop_
_entity_poly.entity_id
_entity_poly.type
_entity_poly.pdbx_seq_one_letter_code
_entity_poly.pdbx_strand_id
1 'polypeptide(L)'
;MADSGLMLSMLDEESQEDIRVRRDLGTWKGGFFENIIAEALVKAGATLAYYKKENSTLEMDFFLRSGECLVPVEVKSTNGKSKSMRTMLDSEHYKDIKWGIKLVRGDVGFSDNILTIPQWCAFMLPRLLTDKAVGNSLNRS
;
A
#
# COMPACT_ATOMS: atom_id res chain seq x y z
N MET A 1 -4.59 8.10 12.34
CA MET A 1 -3.36 7.32 12.12
C MET A 1 -2.52 7.47 13.37
N ALA A 2 -2.16 6.39 14.02
CA ALA A 2 -1.34 6.42 15.22
C ALA A 2 0.15 6.45 14.84
N ASP A 3 0.95 7.13 15.64
CA ASP A 3 2.41 7.04 15.57
C ASP A 3 2.85 5.58 15.77
N SER A 4 3.76 5.08 14.93
CA SER A 4 4.18 3.67 14.97
C SER A 4 4.86 3.30 16.29
N GLY A 5 5.58 4.24 16.91
CA GLY A 5 6.20 4.05 18.22
C GLY A 5 5.14 3.94 19.32
N LEU A 6 4.12 4.80 19.28
CA LEU A 6 3.00 4.74 20.21
C LEU A 6 2.22 3.44 20.04
N MET A 7 1.97 3.03 18.81
CA MET A 7 1.29 1.76 18.53
C MET A 7 2.07 0.56 19.08
N LEU A 8 3.41 0.55 18.94
CA LEU A 8 4.27 -0.47 19.53
C LEU A 8 4.21 -0.47 21.06
N SER A 9 4.17 0.70 21.68
CA SER A 9 4.12 0.80 23.15
C SER A 9 2.80 0.34 23.74
N MET A 10 1.74 0.25 22.94
CA MET A 10 0.42 -0.24 23.34
C MET A 10 0.29 -1.78 23.21
N LEU A 11 1.24 -2.45 22.59
CA LEU A 11 1.27 -3.90 22.53
C LEU A 11 1.64 -4.49 23.89
N ASP A 12 1.18 -5.70 24.17
CA ASP A 12 1.62 -6.47 25.35
C ASP A 12 3.12 -6.80 25.25
N GLU A 13 3.71 -7.15 26.38
CA GLU A 13 5.17 -7.40 26.50
C GLU A 13 5.63 -8.53 25.57
N GLU A 14 4.82 -9.58 25.40
CA GLU A 14 5.12 -10.73 24.55
C GLU A 14 5.19 -10.30 23.09
N SER A 15 4.20 -9.55 22.62
CA SER A 15 4.18 -8.98 21.26
C SER A 15 5.35 -8.01 20.99
N GLN A 16 5.73 -7.20 21.98
CA GLN A 16 6.90 -6.31 21.89
C GLN A 16 8.19 -7.13 21.76
N GLU A 17 8.32 -8.21 22.53
CA GLU A 17 9.50 -9.08 22.47
C GLU A 17 9.57 -9.84 21.14
N ASP A 18 8.45 -10.31 20.61
CA ASP A 18 8.39 -10.93 19.28
C ASP A 18 8.88 -10.00 18.17
N ILE A 19 8.57 -8.70 18.26
CA ILE A 19 9.10 -7.69 17.34
C ILE A 19 10.61 -7.55 17.49
N ARG A 20 11.13 -7.48 18.74
CA ARG A 20 12.57 -7.34 19.01
C ARG A 20 13.38 -8.51 18.47
N VAL A 21 12.90 -9.73 18.65
CA VAL A 21 13.60 -10.94 18.23
C VAL A 21 13.26 -11.37 16.78
N ARG A 22 12.56 -10.51 16.04
CA ARG A 22 12.14 -10.73 14.65
C ARG A 22 11.29 -12.00 14.44
N ARG A 23 10.52 -12.39 15.44
CA ARG A 23 9.54 -13.46 15.32
C ARG A 23 8.35 -13.03 14.45
N ASP A 24 7.55 -13.99 14.05
CA ASP A 24 6.36 -13.70 13.26
C ASP A 24 5.28 -13.06 14.13
N LEU A 25 4.84 -11.85 13.77
CA LEU A 25 3.82 -11.09 14.48
C LEU A 25 2.40 -11.64 14.31
N GLY A 26 2.24 -12.79 13.63
CA GLY A 26 0.94 -13.42 13.40
C GLY A 26 -0.06 -12.46 12.74
N THR A 27 -1.25 -12.35 13.34
CA THR A 27 -2.37 -11.52 12.85
C THR A 27 -2.09 -10.01 12.87
N TRP A 28 -1.21 -9.52 13.74
CA TRP A 28 -0.87 -8.09 13.85
C TRP A 28 0.04 -7.58 12.74
N LYS A 29 0.71 -8.49 12.05
CA LYS A 29 1.73 -8.16 11.05
C LYS A 29 1.19 -7.28 9.90
N GLY A 30 0.01 -7.59 9.38
CA GLY A 30 -0.61 -6.83 8.29
C GLY A 30 -0.84 -5.37 8.69
N GLY A 31 -1.67 -5.17 9.71
CA GLY A 31 -2.04 -3.83 10.18
C GLY A 31 -0.85 -2.99 10.67
N PHE A 32 0.18 -3.65 11.23
CA PHE A 32 1.41 -2.96 11.63
C PHE A 32 2.18 -2.41 10.43
N PHE A 33 2.38 -3.23 9.39
CA PHE A 33 3.04 -2.76 8.16
C PHE A 33 2.23 -1.69 7.44
N GLU A 34 0.92 -1.84 7.36
CA GLU A 34 0.03 -0.83 6.79
C GLU A 34 0.17 0.52 7.53
N ASN A 35 0.21 0.51 8.88
CA ASN A 35 0.37 1.73 9.67
C ASN A 35 1.74 2.39 9.44
N ILE A 36 2.84 1.63 9.43
CA ILE A 36 4.19 2.15 9.16
C ILE A 36 4.24 2.78 7.76
N ILE A 37 3.69 2.10 6.75
CA ILE A 37 3.66 2.61 5.38
C ILE A 37 2.80 3.87 5.29
N ALA A 38 1.63 3.88 5.91
CA ALA A 38 0.76 5.06 5.96
C ALA A 38 1.47 6.26 6.59
N GLU A 39 2.17 6.05 7.70
CA GLU A 39 2.95 7.08 8.37
C GLU A 39 4.08 7.61 7.47
N ALA A 40 4.83 6.71 6.82
CA ALA A 40 5.90 7.08 5.89
C ALA A 40 5.37 7.90 4.71
N LEU A 41 4.24 7.52 4.13
CA LEU A 41 3.60 8.21 3.02
C LEU A 41 3.14 9.62 3.41
N VAL A 42 2.50 9.76 4.58
CA VAL A 42 2.04 11.06 5.09
C VAL A 42 3.22 11.97 5.41
N LYS A 43 4.28 11.46 6.04
CA LYS A 43 5.52 12.21 6.28
C LYS A 43 6.22 12.64 4.99
N ALA A 44 6.06 11.86 3.92
CA ALA A 44 6.53 12.22 2.57
C ALA A 44 5.58 13.18 1.81
N GLY A 45 4.51 13.65 2.45
CA GLY A 45 3.57 14.64 1.89
C GLY A 45 2.38 14.05 1.14
N ALA A 46 2.14 12.74 1.22
CA ALA A 46 0.97 12.12 0.60
C ALA A 46 -0.32 12.41 1.36
N THR A 47 -1.41 12.61 0.63
CA THR A 47 -2.78 12.54 1.16
C THR A 47 -3.33 11.15 0.90
N LEU A 48 -3.68 10.44 1.98
CA LEU A 48 -4.21 9.09 1.91
C LEU A 48 -5.74 9.10 1.91
N ALA A 49 -6.33 8.29 1.06
CA ALA A 49 -7.73 7.92 1.12
C ALA A 49 -7.84 6.40 1.34
N TYR A 50 -8.90 5.98 2.01
CA TYR A 50 -9.18 4.58 2.31
C TYR A 50 -10.47 4.17 1.61
N TYR A 51 -10.55 2.94 1.18
CA TYR A 51 -11.74 2.41 0.55
C TYR A 51 -12.03 0.99 1.03
N LYS A 52 -13.23 0.83 1.54
CA LYS A 52 -13.81 -0.47 1.86
C LYS A 52 -15.24 -0.50 1.35
N LYS A 53 -15.52 -1.42 0.45
CA LYS A 53 -16.87 -1.60 -0.07
C LYS A 53 -17.71 -2.37 0.93
N GLU A 54 -18.84 -1.79 1.35
CA GLU A 54 -19.80 -2.48 2.22
C GLU A 54 -20.27 -3.79 1.60
N ASN A 55 -20.41 -4.82 2.42
CA ASN A 55 -20.84 -6.18 2.01
C ASN A 55 -19.96 -6.83 0.92
N SER A 56 -18.68 -6.49 0.85
CA SER A 56 -17.73 -7.02 -0.13
C SER A 56 -16.38 -7.31 0.53
N THR A 57 -15.64 -8.24 -0.07
CA THR A 57 -14.23 -8.51 0.27
C THR A 57 -13.27 -7.55 -0.44
N LEU A 58 -13.81 -6.60 -1.23
CA LEU A 58 -12.99 -5.61 -1.92
C LEU A 58 -12.55 -4.53 -0.94
N GLU A 59 -11.31 -4.59 -0.53
CA GLU A 59 -10.66 -3.67 0.39
C GLU A 59 -9.30 -3.29 -0.19
N MET A 60 -8.99 -1.97 -0.17
CA MET A 60 -7.68 -1.43 -0.53
C MET A 60 -7.12 -0.70 0.67
N ASP A 61 -5.84 -0.92 0.94
CA ASP A 61 -5.20 -0.32 2.10
C ASP A 61 -5.17 1.21 1.98
N PHE A 62 -4.77 1.72 0.81
CA PHE A 62 -4.73 3.15 0.54
C PHE A 62 -5.04 3.49 -0.91
N PHE A 63 -5.41 4.76 -1.12
CA PHE A 63 -5.38 5.40 -2.43
C PHE A 63 -4.48 6.63 -2.38
N LEU A 64 -3.63 6.77 -3.37
CA LEU A 64 -2.82 7.94 -3.61
C LEU A 64 -3.32 8.70 -4.84
N ARG A 65 -3.14 10.01 -4.84
CA ARG A 65 -3.49 10.83 -6.00
C ARG A 65 -2.29 11.00 -6.92
N SER A 66 -2.50 10.79 -8.21
CA SER A 66 -1.55 11.08 -9.29
C SER A 66 -2.24 11.95 -10.33
N GLY A 67 -2.08 13.27 -10.24
CA GLY A 67 -2.85 14.22 -11.02
C GLY A 67 -4.35 14.12 -10.71
N GLU A 68 -5.15 13.87 -11.73
CA GLU A 68 -6.61 13.66 -11.61
C GLU A 68 -6.97 12.19 -11.27
N CYS A 69 -6.02 11.27 -11.35
CA CYS A 69 -6.26 9.85 -11.15
C CYS A 69 -6.04 9.42 -9.69
N LEU A 70 -6.79 8.40 -9.26
CA LEU A 70 -6.56 7.68 -8.02
C LEU A 70 -5.80 6.39 -8.32
N VAL A 71 -4.76 6.13 -7.56
CA VAL A 71 -3.93 4.94 -7.68
C VAL A 71 -4.09 4.12 -6.41
N PRO A 72 -4.67 2.90 -6.49
CA PRO A 72 -4.78 2.00 -5.35
C PRO A 72 -3.40 1.48 -4.93
N VAL A 73 -3.19 1.40 -3.63
CA VAL A 73 -1.97 0.87 -3.03
C VAL A 73 -2.33 -0.28 -2.09
N GLU A 74 -1.71 -1.42 -2.29
CA GLU A 74 -1.86 -2.61 -1.46
C GLU A 74 -0.51 -2.95 -0.79
N VAL A 75 -0.53 -3.12 0.54
CA VAL A 75 0.65 -3.52 1.32
C VAL A 75 0.59 -5.01 1.60
N LYS A 76 1.63 -5.75 1.24
CA LYS A 76 1.73 -7.19 1.51
C LYS A 76 2.99 -7.51 2.30
N SER A 77 2.83 -8.19 3.41
CA SER A 77 3.97 -8.70 4.20
C SER A 77 4.78 -9.78 3.46
N THR A 78 4.19 -10.41 2.45
CA THR A 78 4.80 -11.44 1.58
C THR A 78 4.42 -11.19 0.12
N ASN A 79 5.03 -11.92 -0.81
CA ASN A 79 4.70 -11.88 -2.25
C ASN A 79 3.34 -12.50 -2.63
N GLY A 80 2.32 -12.38 -1.77
CA GLY A 80 0.98 -12.90 -2.02
C GLY A 80 0.28 -12.30 -3.25
N LYS A 81 -0.77 -12.97 -3.72
CA LYS A 81 -1.59 -12.51 -4.85
C LYS A 81 -2.43 -11.29 -4.46
N SER A 82 -2.52 -10.30 -5.35
CA SER A 82 -3.32 -9.07 -5.20
C SER A 82 -4.72 -9.25 -5.80
N LYS A 83 -5.55 -10.09 -5.16
CA LYS A 83 -6.89 -10.40 -5.69
C LYS A 83 -7.79 -9.16 -5.72
N SER A 84 -7.86 -8.41 -4.63
CA SER A 84 -8.70 -7.20 -4.54
C SER A 84 -8.28 -6.16 -5.58
N MET A 85 -6.97 -5.92 -5.72
CA MET A 85 -6.47 -4.99 -6.72
C MET A 85 -6.80 -5.43 -8.15
N ARG A 86 -6.60 -6.70 -8.49
CA ARG A 86 -6.99 -7.23 -9.81
C ARG A 86 -8.49 -7.10 -10.06
N THR A 87 -9.31 -7.46 -9.09
CA THR A 87 -10.77 -7.29 -9.18
C THR A 87 -11.14 -5.82 -9.43
N MET A 88 -10.44 -4.89 -8.82
CA MET A 88 -10.67 -3.46 -9.02
C MET A 88 -10.24 -3.01 -10.43
N LEU A 89 -9.04 -3.40 -10.88
CA LEU A 89 -8.51 -3.03 -12.19
C LEU A 89 -9.32 -3.64 -13.35
N ASP A 90 -9.87 -4.84 -13.17
CA ASP A 90 -10.69 -5.55 -14.17
C ASP A 90 -12.15 -5.08 -14.17
N SER A 91 -12.57 -4.28 -13.20
CA SER A 91 -13.97 -3.90 -13.01
C SER A 91 -14.36 -2.69 -13.85
N GLU A 92 -15.46 -2.82 -14.59
CA GLU A 92 -16.06 -1.70 -15.33
C GLU A 92 -16.54 -0.53 -14.43
N HIS A 93 -16.75 -0.78 -13.13
CA HIS A 93 -17.15 0.26 -12.17
C HIS A 93 -16.01 1.22 -11.81
N TYR A 94 -14.76 0.81 -12.00
CA TYR A 94 -13.57 1.58 -11.65
C TYR A 94 -12.72 1.94 -12.88
N LYS A 95 -13.38 2.30 -13.99
CA LYS A 95 -12.73 2.57 -15.30
C LYS A 95 -11.63 3.63 -15.24
N ASP A 96 -11.68 4.54 -14.26
CA ASP A 96 -10.70 5.59 -14.08
C ASP A 96 -9.42 5.09 -13.40
N ILE A 97 -9.45 3.89 -12.81
CA ILE A 97 -8.30 3.26 -12.18
C ILE A 97 -7.63 2.35 -13.20
N LYS A 98 -6.51 2.79 -13.78
CA LYS A 98 -5.81 2.08 -14.86
C LYS A 98 -4.71 1.17 -14.37
N TRP A 99 -4.13 1.45 -13.23
CA TRP A 99 -3.02 0.72 -12.65
C TRP A 99 -3.00 0.89 -11.13
N GLY A 100 -2.21 0.06 -10.45
CA GLY A 100 -2.07 0.11 -9.00
C GLY A 100 -0.65 -0.15 -8.54
N ILE A 101 -0.41 0.04 -7.26
CA ILE A 101 0.89 -0.16 -6.60
C ILE A 101 0.76 -1.27 -5.56
N LYS A 102 1.71 -2.20 -5.60
CA LYS A 102 1.85 -3.24 -4.61
C LYS A 102 3.17 -3.07 -3.86
N LEU A 103 3.10 -2.86 -2.55
CA LEU A 103 4.26 -2.77 -1.68
C LEU A 103 4.54 -4.12 -1.04
N VAL A 104 5.73 -4.67 -1.29
CA VAL A 104 6.10 -6.03 -0.87
C VAL A 104 7.51 -6.08 -0.28
N ARG A 105 7.86 -7.21 0.31
CA ARG A 105 9.26 -7.60 0.53
C ARG A 105 9.77 -8.28 -0.73
N GLY A 106 10.40 -7.53 -1.62
CA GLY A 106 10.87 -8.08 -2.89
C GLY A 106 11.40 -6.99 -3.80
N ASP A 107 11.60 -7.35 -5.06
CA ASP A 107 12.16 -6.48 -6.08
C ASP A 107 11.10 -5.61 -6.76
N VAL A 108 11.58 -4.61 -7.50
CA VAL A 108 10.73 -3.77 -8.35
C VAL A 108 10.30 -4.57 -9.58
N GLY A 109 9.04 -4.43 -9.96
CA GLY A 109 8.50 -5.07 -11.16
C GLY A 109 7.23 -4.38 -11.65
N PHE A 110 6.85 -4.63 -12.90
CA PHE A 110 5.58 -4.18 -13.47
C PHE A 110 4.96 -5.30 -14.28
N SER A 111 3.76 -5.74 -13.89
CA SER A 111 2.99 -6.73 -14.62
C SER A 111 1.50 -6.56 -14.32
N ASP A 112 0.64 -6.89 -15.28
CA ASP A 112 -0.82 -6.83 -15.14
C ASP A 112 -1.32 -5.45 -14.64
N ASN A 113 -0.71 -4.37 -15.10
CA ASN A 113 -0.96 -2.99 -14.63
C ASN A 113 -0.72 -2.78 -13.14
N ILE A 114 0.11 -3.59 -12.50
CA ILE A 114 0.50 -3.46 -11.09
C ILE A 114 2.00 -3.19 -11.03
N LEU A 115 2.35 -2.02 -10.47
CA LEU A 115 3.72 -1.67 -10.13
C LEU A 115 4.06 -2.24 -8.75
N THR A 116 4.97 -3.20 -8.71
CA THR A 116 5.48 -3.78 -7.49
C THR A 116 6.71 -3.02 -7.03
N ILE A 117 6.72 -2.59 -5.77
CA ILE A 117 7.83 -1.80 -5.18
C ILE A 117 8.15 -2.37 -3.80
N PRO A 118 9.44 -2.40 -3.40
CA PRO A 118 9.82 -2.74 -2.03
C PRO A 118 9.17 -1.80 -1.00
N GLN A 119 8.68 -2.34 0.11
CA GLN A 119 8.02 -1.56 1.18
C GLN A 119 8.87 -0.39 1.67
N TRP A 120 10.20 -0.57 1.78
CA TRP A 120 11.13 0.46 2.23
C TRP A 120 11.28 1.62 1.23
N CYS A 121 10.78 1.49 0.00
CA CYS A 121 10.70 2.57 -0.99
C CYS A 121 9.39 3.38 -0.92
N ALA A 122 8.47 3.08 -0.01
CA ALA A 122 7.17 3.73 0.05
C ALA A 122 7.26 5.27 0.14
N PHE A 123 8.26 5.81 0.85
CA PHE A 123 8.49 7.26 0.97
C PHE A 123 8.77 7.96 -0.37
N MET A 124 9.15 7.24 -1.41
CA MET A 124 9.40 7.77 -2.74
C MET A 124 8.12 7.95 -3.57
N LEU A 125 7.04 7.26 -3.20
CA LEU A 125 5.80 7.23 -4.00
C LEU A 125 5.20 8.60 -4.28
N PRO A 126 5.10 9.55 -3.32
CA PRO A 126 4.56 10.88 -3.61
C PRO A 126 5.33 11.60 -4.72
N ARG A 127 6.66 11.48 -4.71
CA ARG A 127 7.51 12.07 -5.76
C ARG A 127 7.34 11.35 -7.09
N LEU A 128 7.30 10.02 -7.09
CA LEU A 128 7.08 9.20 -8.28
C LEU A 128 5.75 9.55 -8.97
N LEU A 129 4.69 9.73 -8.19
CA LEU A 129 3.34 10.04 -8.69
C LEU A 129 3.17 11.48 -9.18
N THR A 130 4.01 12.39 -8.71
CA THR A 130 4.03 13.78 -9.20
C THR A 130 4.89 13.97 -10.46
N ASP A 131 5.76 13.01 -10.76
CA ASP A 131 6.58 13.04 -11.98
C ASP A 131 5.71 12.76 -13.21
N LYS A 132 5.52 13.81 -14.04
CA LYS A 132 4.69 13.74 -15.26
C LYS A 132 5.17 12.67 -16.26
N ALA A 133 6.46 12.38 -16.30
CA ALA A 133 7.02 11.36 -17.19
C ALA A 133 6.56 9.97 -16.79
N VAL A 134 6.57 9.65 -15.50
CA VAL A 134 6.14 8.35 -14.97
C VAL A 134 4.62 8.20 -15.06
N GLY A 135 3.87 9.21 -14.62
CA GLY A 135 2.41 9.19 -14.68
C GLY A 135 1.87 9.01 -16.11
N ASN A 136 2.46 9.67 -17.10
CA ASN A 136 2.05 9.53 -18.50
C ASN A 136 2.42 8.15 -19.09
N SER A 137 3.51 7.54 -18.68
CA SER A 137 3.91 6.21 -19.16
C SER A 137 2.97 5.12 -18.64
N LEU A 138 2.62 5.18 -17.35
CA LEU A 138 1.75 4.19 -16.71
C LEU A 138 0.27 4.34 -17.09
N ASN A 139 -0.18 5.57 -17.41
CA ASN A 139 -1.57 5.81 -17.86
C ASN A 139 -1.81 5.45 -19.34
N ARG A 140 -0.77 5.20 -20.14
CA ARG A 140 -0.86 4.81 -21.55
C ARG A 140 -0.81 3.29 -21.78
N SER A 141 -0.51 2.54 -20.74
CA SER A 141 -0.51 1.07 -20.77
C SER A 141 -1.89 0.52 -20.48
#